data_26b38af5980e00722126c96316ea3e85
#
_entry.id   26b38af5980e00722126c96316ea3e85
#
_cell.length_a   1.000
_cell.length_b   1.000
_cell.length_c   1.000
_cell.angle_alpha   90.00
_cell.angle_beta   90.00
_cell.angle_gamma   90.00
#
_symmetry.space_group_name_H-M   'P 1'
#
loop_
_entity.id
_entity.type
_entity.pdbx_description
1 polymer ?
#
loop_
_entity_poly.entity_id
_entity_poly.type
_entity_poly.pdbx_seq_one_letter_code
_entity_poly.pdbx_strand_id
1 'polypeptide(L)'
;MVAVCLLAFALTFAFCLFPFSFFLLTSPPELLELFRRSGALLEGHFRLTSGLHSSGYLQCALVLQHPGHAEALGRAVGDRTRDLRPTVVLSPALGGVVIGQEVGRALGVRAIFAERQDGALALRRGFTLAETDRVLVVEDVLTTGGSTRETMLVAAASGAQIVGAASIVDRSGGSARFDVPFHALLDITLPTYEPGQCPLCAQGLPVVKPGSRPMHA
;
A
#
# COMPACT_ATOMS: atom_id res chain seq x y z
N MET A 1 63.62 26.83 35.92
CA MET A 1 63.02 27.03 34.57
C MET A 1 62.71 25.68 34.03
N VAL A 2 61.49 25.23 34.09
CA VAL A 2 61.00 23.95 33.57
C VAL A 2 59.94 24.28 32.54
N ALA A 3 60.20 24.02 31.29
CA ALA A 3 59.25 24.21 30.19
C ALA A 3 58.33 23.01 30.12
N VAL A 4 57.02 23.22 30.32
CA VAL A 4 55.96 22.25 30.16
C VAL A 4 55.51 22.29 28.71
N CYS A 5 55.76 21.21 27.98
CA CYS A 5 55.32 21.00 26.61
C CYS A 5 53.88 20.43 26.63
N LEU A 6 52.87 21.23 26.26
CA LEU A 6 51.50 20.82 26.08
C LEU A 6 51.34 20.21 24.68
N LEU A 7 51.26 18.86 24.59
CA LEU A 7 50.81 18.16 23.40
C LEU A 7 49.28 18.21 23.31
N ALA A 8 48.76 19.01 22.41
CA ALA A 8 47.35 19.00 22.04
C ALA A 8 47.05 17.76 21.15
N PHE A 9 46.35 16.77 21.67
CA PHE A 9 45.79 15.68 20.91
C PHE A 9 44.50 16.16 20.21
N ALA A 10 44.59 16.48 18.94
CA ALA A 10 43.44 16.74 18.12
C ALA A 10 42.83 15.36 17.69
N LEU A 11 41.79 14.92 18.41
CA LEU A 11 40.95 13.83 17.96
C LEU A 11 40.06 14.34 16.81
N THR A 12 40.48 14.12 15.57
CA THR A 12 39.64 14.25 14.39
C THR A 12 38.64 13.07 14.36
N PHE A 13 37.44 13.32 14.87
CA PHE A 13 36.30 12.42 14.62
C PHE A 13 35.93 12.54 13.13
N ALA A 14 36.48 11.62 12.34
CA ALA A 14 35.98 11.41 10.99
C ALA A 14 34.55 10.80 11.11
N PHE A 15 33.53 11.67 11.09
CA PHE A 15 32.15 11.29 10.92
C PHE A 15 32.05 10.70 9.51
N CYS A 16 32.15 9.37 9.43
CA CYS A 16 31.90 8.64 8.20
C CYS A 16 30.43 8.83 7.84
N LEU A 17 30.14 9.90 7.11
CA LEU A 17 28.86 10.10 6.44
C LEU A 17 28.77 9.01 5.36
N PHE A 18 28.34 7.81 5.76
CA PHE A 18 27.73 6.90 4.81
C PHE A 18 26.58 7.68 4.18
N PRO A 19 26.57 7.92 2.87
CA PRO A 19 25.37 8.36 2.21
C PRO A 19 24.37 7.24 2.37
N PHE A 20 23.46 7.38 3.32
CA PHE A 20 22.22 6.62 3.31
C PHE A 20 21.56 7.09 2.02
N SER A 21 21.84 6.37 0.94
CA SER A 21 21.11 6.53 -0.31
C SER A 21 19.67 6.18 0.03
N PHE A 22 18.93 7.19 0.44
CA PHE A 22 17.49 7.15 0.60
C PHE A 22 16.96 6.85 -0.80
N PHE A 23 16.73 5.57 -1.06
CA PHE A 23 16.16 5.08 -2.31
C PHE A 23 14.77 5.71 -2.41
N LEU A 24 14.68 6.82 -3.14
CA LEU A 24 13.41 7.40 -3.55
C LEU A 24 12.80 6.41 -4.53
N LEU A 25 11.94 5.52 -4.02
CA LEU A 25 11.10 4.64 -4.84
C LEU A 25 10.05 5.50 -5.56
N THR A 26 10.46 6.21 -6.60
CA THR A 26 9.63 7.22 -7.26
C THR A 26 9.22 6.80 -8.67
N SER A 27 9.96 5.88 -9.29
CA SER A 27 9.65 5.45 -10.66
C SER A 27 8.90 4.12 -10.71
N PRO A 28 7.94 3.94 -11.63
CA PRO A 28 7.25 2.67 -11.81
C PRO A 28 8.16 1.45 -12.04
N PRO A 29 9.29 1.53 -12.81
CA PRO A 29 10.22 0.41 -12.95
C PRO A 29 10.87 -0.04 -11.65
N GLU A 30 11.28 0.91 -10.79
CA GLU A 30 11.89 0.60 -9.48
C GLU A 30 10.90 -0.08 -8.53
N LEU A 31 9.65 0.41 -8.53
CA LEU A 31 8.57 -0.19 -7.76
C LEU A 31 8.29 -1.62 -8.24
N LEU A 32 8.17 -1.84 -9.54
CA LEU A 32 7.94 -3.16 -10.11
C LEU A 32 9.05 -4.14 -9.74
N GLU A 33 10.31 -3.69 -9.80
CA GLU A 33 11.46 -4.50 -9.40
C GLU A 33 11.45 -4.82 -7.90
N LEU A 34 11.08 -3.86 -7.06
CA LEU A 34 10.88 -4.08 -5.62
C LEU A 34 9.84 -5.18 -5.38
N PHE A 35 8.69 -5.14 -6.09
CA PHE A 35 7.64 -6.14 -5.96
C PHE A 35 8.09 -7.53 -6.42
N ARG A 36 8.88 -7.63 -7.49
CA ARG A 36 9.47 -8.90 -7.93
C ARG A 36 10.45 -9.47 -6.91
N ARG A 37 11.41 -8.65 -6.46
CA ARG A 37 12.46 -9.07 -5.51
C ARG A 37 11.92 -9.46 -4.14
N SER A 38 10.84 -8.83 -3.69
CA SER A 38 10.17 -9.18 -2.43
C SER A 38 9.23 -10.39 -2.55
N GLY A 39 9.07 -10.95 -3.76
CA GLY A 39 8.09 -12.01 -4.03
C GLY A 39 6.63 -11.55 -3.96
N ALA A 40 6.41 -10.23 -3.95
CA ALA A 40 5.06 -9.66 -3.89
C ALA A 40 4.33 -9.73 -5.22
N LEU A 41 5.05 -9.74 -6.34
CA LEU A 41 4.52 -10.03 -7.67
C LEU A 41 4.95 -11.44 -8.08
N LEU A 42 3.98 -12.34 -8.15
CA LEU A 42 4.18 -13.72 -8.56
C LEU A 42 3.72 -13.91 -10.01
N GLU A 43 4.50 -14.66 -10.77
CA GLU A 43 4.14 -15.11 -12.12
C GLU A 43 3.84 -16.61 -12.08
N GLY A 44 2.77 -17.05 -12.75
CA GLY A 44 2.33 -18.44 -12.72
C GLY A 44 0.87 -18.59 -13.13
N HIS A 45 0.20 -19.66 -12.69
CA HIS A 45 -1.21 -19.91 -12.97
C HIS A 45 -2.00 -19.83 -11.67
N PHE A 46 -2.75 -18.75 -11.49
CA PHE A 46 -3.46 -18.46 -10.24
C PHE A 46 -4.96 -18.44 -10.43
N ARG A 47 -5.69 -18.97 -9.43
CA ARG A 47 -7.14 -18.80 -9.29
C ARG A 47 -7.42 -17.66 -8.33
N LEU A 48 -8.07 -16.61 -8.81
CA LEU A 48 -8.47 -15.45 -8.03
C LEU A 48 -9.72 -15.76 -7.17
N THR A 49 -10.01 -14.88 -6.21
CA THR A 49 -11.21 -14.99 -5.35
C THR A 49 -12.51 -14.90 -6.18
N SER A 50 -12.48 -14.18 -7.29
CA SER A 50 -13.60 -14.13 -8.26
C SER A 50 -13.86 -15.44 -8.99
N GLY A 51 -12.96 -16.43 -8.90
CA GLY A 51 -13.00 -17.66 -9.68
C GLY A 51 -12.25 -17.58 -11.00
N LEU A 52 -11.91 -16.39 -11.48
CA LEU A 52 -11.11 -16.19 -12.69
C LEU A 52 -9.68 -16.70 -12.49
N HIS A 53 -9.05 -17.09 -13.58
CA HIS A 53 -7.64 -17.43 -13.63
C HIS A 53 -6.79 -16.21 -14.01
N SER A 54 -5.52 -16.17 -13.58
CA SER A 54 -4.59 -15.10 -13.94
C SER A 54 -3.17 -15.65 -14.09
N SER A 55 -2.40 -15.03 -14.98
CA SER A 55 -0.95 -15.30 -15.12
C SER A 55 -0.10 -14.61 -14.05
N GLY A 56 -0.70 -13.77 -13.21
CA GLY A 56 0.01 -13.08 -12.15
C GLY A 56 -0.85 -12.93 -10.89
N TYR A 57 -0.18 -12.84 -9.75
CA TYR A 57 -0.78 -12.58 -8.46
C TYR A 57 0.03 -11.57 -7.68
N LEU A 58 -0.66 -10.62 -7.05
CA LEU A 58 -0.02 -9.57 -6.25
C LEU A 58 -0.37 -9.74 -4.78
N GLN A 59 0.66 -9.75 -3.91
CA GLN A 59 0.54 -9.87 -2.46
C GLN A 59 1.35 -8.78 -1.79
N CYS A 60 0.75 -7.60 -1.61
CA CYS A 60 1.42 -6.44 -1.03
C CYS A 60 1.96 -6.67 0.38
N ALA A 61 1.36 -7.58 1.16
CA ALA A 61 1.87 -7.92 2.49
C ALA A 61 3.34 -8.39 2.48
N LEU A 62 3.80 -9.02 1.37
CA LEU A 62 5.18 -9.48 1.23
C LEU A 62 6.20 -8.33 1.05
N VAL A 63 5.82 -7.22 0.47
CA VAL A 63 6.66 -6.03 0.43
C VAL A 63 6.52 -5.22 1.70
N LEU A 64 5.30 -5.12 2.24
CA LEU A 64 4.99 -4.32 3.43
C LEU A 64 5.50 -4.95 4.74
N GLN A 65 5.85 -6.25 4.78
CA GLN A 65 6.46 -6.87 5.94
C GLN A 65 7.85 -6.26 6.27
N HIS A 66 8.48 -5.59 5.32
CA HIS A 66 9.77 -4.92 5.51
C HIS A 66 9.53 -3.44 5.86
N PRO A 67 9.79 -3.00 7.12
CA PRO A 67 9.48 -1.63 7.56
C PRO A 67 10.08 -0.54 6.67
N GLY A 68 11.32 -0.72 6.17
CA GLY A 68 11.96 0.25 5.28
C GLY A 68 11.25 0.39 3.93
N HIS A 69 10.69 -0.72 3.39
CA HIS A 69 9.89 -0.68 2.16
C HIS A 69 8.52 -0.03 2.42
N ALA A 70 7.87 -0.39 3.53
CA ALA A 70 6.59 0.18 3.93
C ALA A 70 6.70 1.70 4.12
N GLU A 71 7.76 2.16 4.81
CA GLU A 71 8.07 3.57 4.98
C GLU A 71 8.28 4.31 3.65
N ALA A 72 9.08 3.74 2.75
CA ALA A 72 9.37 4.36 1.46
C ALA A 72 8.10 4.47 0.59
N LEU A 73 7.26 3.41 0.56
CA LEU A 73 5.98 3.40 -0.14
C LEU A 73 4.99 4.40 0.48
N GLY A 74 4.90 4.43 1.81
CA GLY A 74 4.06 5.38 2.54
C GLY A 74 4.43 6.83 2.27
N ARG A 75 5.72 7.14 2.22
CA ARG A 75 6.23 8.46 1.84
C ARG A 75 5.87 8.81 0.41
N ALA A 76 6.07 7.90 -0.54
CA ALA A 76 5.75 8.12 -1.95
C ALA A 76 4.25 8.38 -2.18
N VAL A 77 3.35 7.66 -1.48
CA VAL A 77 1.91 7.94 -1.50
C VAL A 77 1.61 9.28 -0.84
N GLY A 78 2.21 9.55 0.33
CA GLY A 78 2.04 10.80 1.06
C GLY A 78 2.42 12.02 0.22
N ASP A 79 3.54 11.96 -0.51
CA ASP A 79 3.99 13.05 -1.37
C ASP A 79 3.01 13.33 -2.53
N ARG A 80 2.40 12.29 -3.12
CA ARG A 80 1.38 12.43 -4.19
C ARG A 80 0.04 12.97 -3.68
N THR A 81 -0.23 12.88 -2.40
CA THR A 81 -1.53 13.22 -1.82
C THR A 81 -1.49 14.42 -0.86
N ARG A 82 -0.32 14.96 -0.59
CA ARG A 82 -0.10 16.10 0.34
C ARG A 82 -0.95 17.33 -0.01
N ASP A 83 -1.08 17.65 -1.29
CA ASP A 83 -1.83 18.83 -1.75
C ASP A 83 -3.35 18.70 -1.50
N LEU A 84 -3.84 17.49 -1.27
CA LEU A 84 -5.23 17.25 -0.85
C LEU A 84 -5.49 17.69 0.59
N ARG A 85 -4.44 17.97 1.37
CA ARG A 85 -4.48 18.42 2.79
C ARG A 85 -5.36 17.52 3.66
N PRO A 86 -5.14 16.21 3.69
CA PRO A 86 -5.88 15.33 4.59
C PRO A 86 -5.53 15.62 6.05
N THR A 87 -6.50 15.40 6.95
CA THR A 87 -6.30 15.43 8.41
C THR A 87 -6.31 14.03 9.01
N VAL A 88 -6.77 13.04 8.25
CA VAL A 88 -6.80 11.64 8.65
C VAL A 88 -6.68 10.73 7.45
N VAL A 89 -5.96 9.64 7.63
CA VAL A 89 -5.94 8.50 6.70
C VAL A 89 -6.90 7.43 7.22
N LEU A 90 -7.75 6.91 6.34
CA LEU A 90 -8.66 5.80 6.63
C LEU A 90 -8.38 4.66 5.64
N SER A 91 -8.18 3.45 6.16
CA SER A 91 -7.87 2.28 5.34
C SER A 91 -8.81 1.12 5.61
N PRO A 92 -9.14 0.29 4.62
CA PRO A 92 -9.82 -0.98 4.88
C PRO A 92 -8.85 -1.99 5.51
N ALA A 93 -9.28 -2.65 6.58
CA ALA A 93 -8.51 -3.76 7.14
C ALA A 93 -8.69 -5.03 6.26
N LEU A 94 -7.66 -5.90 6.13
CA LEU A 94 -6.31 -5.81 6.76
C LEU A 94 -5.26 -5.19 5.82
N GLY A 95 -5.40 -5.37 4.49
CA GLY A 95 -4.36 -5.02 3.51
C GLY A 95 -3.90 -3.57 3.61
N GLY A 96 -4.85 -2.65 3.74
CA GLY A 96 -4.58 -1.22 3.81
C GLY A 96 -3.98 -0.72 5.13
N VAL A 97 -3.98 -1.53 6.22
CA VAL A 97 -3.61 -1.03 7.55
C VAL A 97 -2.15 -0.58 7.62
N VAL A 98 -1.23 -1.38 7.11
CA VAL A 98 0.21 -1.07 7.17
C VAL A 98 0.52 0.16 6.33
N ILE A 99 0.08 0.18 5.07
CA ILE A 99 0.35 1.33 4.19
C ILE A 99 -0.38 2.59 4.66
N GLY A 100 -1.59 2.47 5.18
CA GLY A 100 -2.33 3.60 5.74
C GLY A 100 -1.60 4.24 6.93
N GLN A 101 -1.02 3.43 7.82
CA GLN A 101 -0.20 3.91 8.94
C GLN A 101 1.03 4.66 8.44
N GLU A 102 1.72 4.13 7.42
CA GLU A 102 2.91 4.75 6.86
C GLU A 102 2.61 6.05 6.12
N VAL A 103 1.50 6.12 5.39
CA VAL A 103 1.02 7.35 4.75
C VAL A 103 0.64 8.40 5.81
N GLY A 104 -0.07 8.00 6.87
CA GLY A 104 -0.39 8.88 7.99
C GLY A 104 0.87 9.46 8.64
N ARG A 105 1.89 8.61 8.86
CA ARG A 105 3.20 9.02 9.37
C ARG A 105 3.89 10.03 8.44
N ALA A 106 3.89 9.76 7.13
CA ALA A 106 4.53 10.63 6.14
C ALA A 106 3.84 12.00 6.00
N LEU A 107 2.53 12.05 6.22
CA LEU A 107 1.72 13.28 6.18
C LEU A 107 1.67 14.00 7.54
N GLY A 108 2.08 13.33 8.65
CA GLY A 108 1.97 13.88 9.99
C GLY A 108 0.53 13.92 10.52
N VAL A 109 -0.33 13.00 10.07
CA VAL A 109 -1.75 12.92 10.45
C VAL A 109 -2.05 11.56 11.08
N ARG A 110 -3.18 11.48 11.81
CA ARG A 110 -3.62 10.20 12.37
C ARG A 110 -4.02 9.23 11.26
N ALA A 111 -3.79 7.94 11.49
CA ALA A 111 -4.21 6.86 10.62
C ALA A 111 -5.11 5.91 11.39
N ILE A 112 -6.28 5.61 10.81
CA ILE A 112 -7.27 4.69 11.36
C ILE A 112 -7.69 3.70 10.28
N PHE A 113 -8.43 2.67 10.66
CA PHE A 113 -8.92 1.68 9.71
C PHE A 113 -10.34 1.24 10.03
N ALA A 114 -11.04 0.83 8.96
CA ALA A 114 -12.35 0.19 9.06
C ALA A 114 -12.18 -1.34 8.99
N GLU A 115 -12.91 -2.07 9.79
CA GLU A 115 -12.90 -3.53 9.86
C GLU A 115 -14.24 -4.10 9.41
N ARG A 116 -14.23 -5.30 8.86
CA ARG A 116 -15.49 -6.01 8.56
C ARG A 116 -16.20 -6.42 9.84
N GLN A 117 -17.46 -6.03 9.92
CA GLN A 117 -18.41 -6.45 10.95
C GLN A 117 -19.71 -6.78 10.24
N ASP A 118 -20.21 -8.00 10.42
CA ASP A 118 -21.46 -8.48 9.83
C ASP A 118 -21.55 -8.27 8.30
N GLY A 119 -20.41 -8.40 7.62
CA GLY A 119 -20.31 -8.27 6.17
C GLY A 119 -20.02 -6.86 5.65
N ALA A 120 -20.17 -5.81 6.45
CA ALA A 120 -19.90 -4.43 6.10
C ALA A 120 -18.62 -3.88 6.77
N LEU A 121 -17.98 -2.86 6.18
CA LEU A 121 -16.91 -2.12 6.86
C LEU A 121 -17.50 -1.15 7.88
N ALA A 122 -16.85 -1.06 9.04
CA ALA A 122 -17.25 -0.15 10.12
C ALA A 122 -16.03 0.36 10.89
N LEU A 123 -16.12 1.56 11.46
CA LEU A 123 -15.16 2.03 12.45
C LEU A 123 -15.39 1.29 13.77
N ARG A 124 -14.30 0.76 14.32
CA ARG A 124 -14.30 0.03 15.58
C ARG A 124 -13.19 0.55 16.49
N ARG A 125 -12.94 -0.13 17.62
CA ARG A 125 -11.83 0.15 18.54
C ARG A 125 -11.82 1.58 19.09
N GLY A 126 -12.97 2.26 19.11
CA GLY A 126 -13.07 3.66 19.53
C GLY A 126 -12.58 4.66 18.47
N PHE A 127 -12.34 4.24 17.24
CA PHE A 127 -12.06 5.17 16.15
C PHE A 127 -13.30 5.99 15.81
N THR A 128 -13.10 7.29 15.66
CA THR A 128 -14.15 8.24 15.28
C THR A 128 -13.65 9.18 14.19
N LEU A 129 -14.58 9.68 13.40
CA LEU A 129 -14.38 10.77 12.45
C LEU A 129 -15.29 11.93 12.83
N ALA A 130 -14.79 13.15 12.69
CA ALA A 130 -15.55 14.38 12.85
C ALA A 130 -15.95 14.95 11.48
N GLU A 131 -17.00 15.76 11.42
CA GLU A 131 -17.42 16.48 10.20
C GLU A 131 -16.31 17.37 9.62
N THR A 132 -15.41 17.87 10.49
CA THR A 132 -14.25 18.67 10.09
C THR A 132 -13.09 17.86 9.54
N ASP A 133 -13.13 16.51 9.63
CA ASP A 133 -12.06 15.65 9.12
C ASP A 133 -12.04 15.65 7.59
N ARG A 134 -10.84 15.71 7.07
CA ARG A 134 -10.52 15.58 5.65
C ARG A 134 -9.88 14.20 5.42
N VAL A 135 -10.68 13.26 4.96
CA VAL A 135 -10.32 11.84 4.88
C VAL A 135 -9.62 11.53 3.56
N LEU A 136 -8.40 10.99 3.63
CA LEU A 136 -7.73 10.29 2.54
C LEU A 136 -7.95 8.78 2.74
N VAL A 137 -8.61 8.14 1.78
CA VAL A 137 -8.76 6.67 1.79
C VAL A 137 -7.53 6.03 1.16
N VAL A 138 -6.88 5.10 1.88
CA VAL A 138 -5.64 4.44 1.41
C VAL A 138 -5.81 2.92 1.44
N GLU A 139 -5.52 2.27 0.31
CA GLU A 139 -5.55 0.82 0.16
C GLU A 139 -4.19 0.31 -0.37
N ASP A 140 -3.88 -0.95 -0.18
CA ASP A 140 -2.66 -1.54 -0.73
C ASP A 140 -2.81 -1.82 -2.23
N VAL A 141 -3.90 -2.46 -2.64
CA VAL A 141 -4.18 -2.81 -4.05
C VAL A 141 -5.62 -2.47 -4.42
N LEU A 142 -5.77 -1.55 -5.35
CA LEU A 142 -7.06 -1.28 -5.99
C LEU A 142 -7.33 -2.32 -7.09
N THR A 143 -8.47 -2.99 -7.02
CA THR A 143 -8.97 -3.89 -8.08
C THR A 143 -10.24 -3.32 -8.71
N THR A 144 -11.41 -3.66 -8.21
CA THR A 144 -12.69 -3.08 -8.65
C THR A 144 -13.04 -1.76 -7.95
N GLY A 145 -12.29 -1.42 -6.89
CA GLY A 145 -12.58 -0.27 -6.03
C GLY A 145 -13.74 -0.49 -5.04
N GLY A 146 -14.19 -1.74 -4.88
CA GLY A 146 -15.30 -2.05 -3.96
C GLY A 146 -14.98 -1.68 -2.51
N SER A 147 -13.87 -2.18 -1.95
CA SER A 147 -13.43 -1.87 -0.58
C SER A 147 -13.17 -0.37 -0.40
N THR A 148 -12.56 0.27 -1.39
CA THR A 148 -12.30 1.72 -1.36
C THR A 148 -13.60 2.52 -1.27
N ARG A 149 -14.61 2.20 -2.10
CA ARG A 149 -15.93 2.86 -2.04
C ARG A 149 -16.64 2.60 -0.72
N GLU A 150 -16.60 1.36 -0.24
CA GLU A 150 -17.18 1.00 1.05
C GLU A 150 -16.53 1.79 2.20
N THR A 151 -15.19 1.96 2.15
CA THR A 151 -14.45 2.78 3.13
C THR A 151 -14.83 4.26 3.03
N MET A 152 -15.05 4.79 1.82
CA MET A 152 -15.57 6.14 1.62
C MET A 152 -16.98 6.31 2.23
N LEU A 153 -17.85 5.31 2.09
CA LEU A 153 -19.18 5.35 2.70
C LEU A 153 -19.12 5.39 4.24
N VAL A 154 -18.15 4.66 4.83
CA VAL A 154 -17.92 4.72 6.28
C VAL A 154 -17.52 6.14 6.72
N ALA A 155 -16.65 6.81 5.96
CA ALA A 155 -16.30 8.20 6.24
C ALA A 155 -17.48 9.17 6.06
N ALA A 156 -18.21 9.01 4.95
CA ALA A 156 -19.37 9.85 4.65
C ALA A 156 -20.48 9.75 5.70
N ALA A 157 -20.70 8.56 6.28
CA ALA A 157 -21.66 8.33 7.35
C ALA A 157 -21.36 9.13 8.63
N SER A 158 -20.11 9.56 8.83
CA SER A 158 -19.67 10.42 9.93
C SER A 158 -19.73 11.92 9.59
N GLY A 159 -20.20 12.29 8.39
CA GLY A 159 -20.19 13.67 7.90
C GLY A 159 -18.80 14.18 7.45
N ALA A 160 -17.77 13.36 7.53
CA ALA A 160 -16.41 13.74 7.16
C ALA A 160 -16.26 13.95 5.64
N GLN A 161 -15.40 14.89 5.26
CA GLN A 161 -15.12 15.18 3.85
C GLN A 161 -14.09 14.18 3.29
N ILE A 162 -14.45 13.42 2.25
CA ILE A 162 -13.50 12.59 1.51
C ILE A 162 -12.76 13.50 0.53
N VAL A 163 -11.42 13.63 0.69
CA VAL A 163 -10.60 14.52 -0.13
C VAL A 163 -9.84 13.79 -1.24
N GLY A 164 -9.77 12.48 -1.17
CA GLY A 164 -9.15 11.66 -2.19
C GLY A 164 -9.00 10.21 -1.77
N ALA A 165 -8.49 9.41 -2.71
CA ALA A 165 -8.09 8.04 -2.46
C ALA A 165 -6.71 7.77 -3.04
N ALA A 166 -6.01 6.78 -2.47
CA ALA A 166 -4.73 6.33 -2.99
C ALA A 166 -4.52 4.83 -2.79
N SER A 167 -3.64 4.25 -3.60
CA SER A 167 -3.15 2.88 -3.41
C SER A 167 -1.68 2.77 -3.78
N ILE A 168 -1.03 1.69 -3.35
CA ILE A 168 0.29 1.35 -3.87
C ILE A 168 0.14 0.91 -5.33
N VAL A 169 -0.83 0.01 -5.59
CA VAL A 169 -1.03 -0.54 -6.93
C VAL A 169 -2.48 -0.37 -7.38
N ASP A 170 -2.66 0.13 -8.60
CA ASP A 170 -3.92 0.04 -9.34
C ASP A 170 -3.89 -1.14 -10.32
N ARG A 171 -4.82 -2.06 -10.13
CA ARG A 171 -5.07 -3.20 -11.03
C ARG A 171 -6.40 -3.10 -11.77
N SER A 172 -7.08 -1.98 -11.65
CA SER A 172 -8.40 -1.80 -12.28
C SER A 172 -8.33 -1.63 -13.79
N GLY A 173 -7.13 -1.37 -14.34
CA GLY A 173 -6.99 -0.98 -15.74
C GLY A 173 -7.73 0.31 -16.06
N GLY A 174 -7.90 1.20 -15.07
CA GLY A 174 -8.64 2.46 -15.18
C GLY A 174 -10.16 2.30 -15.14
N SER A 175 -10.70 1.09 -14.83
CA SER A 175 -12.15 0.88 -14.71
C SER A 175 -12.74 1.40 -13.39
N ALA A 176 -11.94 1.45 -12.32
CA ALA A 176 -12.37 2.03 -11.06
C ALA A 176 -12.37 3.56 -11.17
N ARG A 177 -13.55 4.16 -10.98
CA ARG A 177 -13.76 5.62 -10.99
C ARG A 177 -14.26 6.07 -9.63
N PHE A 178 -13.80 7.23 -9.19
CA PHE A 178 -14.22 7.89 -7.95
C PHE A 178 -14.58 9.35 -8.25
N ASP A 179 -15.47 9.92 -7.45
CA ASP A 179 -15.84 11.35 -7.54
C ASP A 179 -14.79 12.27 -6.88
N VAL A 180 -13.69 11.70 -6.43
CA VAL A 180 -12.55 12.38 -5.81
C VAL A 180 -11.26 11.99 -6.52
N PRO A 181 -10.17 12.79 -6.41
CA PRO A 181 -8.87 12.44 -6.95
C PRO A 181 -8.40 11.08 -6.44
N PHE A 182 -7.85 10.25 -7.34
CA PHE A 182 -7.25 8.97 -7.02
C PHE A 182 -5.80 8.93 -7.53
N HIS A 183 -4.90 8.43 -6.68
CA HIS A 183 -3.48 8.30 -6.97
C HIS A 183 -2.99 6.90 -6.68
N ALA A 184 -2.36 6.26 -7.67
CA ALA A 184 -1.61 5.01 -7.47
C ALA A 184 -0.12 5.24 -7.71
N LEU A 185 0.74 4.49 -7.02
CA LEU A 185 2.18 4.52 -7.30
C LEU A 185 2.52 3.73 -8.56
N LEU A 186 1.78 2.66 -8.80
CA LEU A 186 2.03 1.70 -9.88
C LEU A 186 0.72 1.20 -10.47
N ASP A 187 0.62 1.27 -11.80
CA ASP A 187 -0.48 0.65 -12.55
C ASP A 187 -0.01 -0.69 -13.10
N ILE A 188 -0.70 -1.79 -12.75
CA ILE A 188 -0.40 -3.13 -13.24
C ILE A 188 -1.65 -3.76 -13.82
N THR A 189 -1.60 -4.10 -15.10
CA THR A 189 -2.62 -4.93 -15.72
C THR A 189 -2.16 -6.39 -15.71
N LEU A 190 -2.85 -7.23 -14.94
CA LEU A 190 -2.65 -8.68 -14.95
C LEU A 190 -3.80 -9.31 -15.74
N PRO A 191 -3.50 -10.05 -16.82
CA PRO A 191 -4.53 -10.74 -17.60
C PRO A 191 -5.36 -11.67 -16.72
N THR A 192 -6.68 -11.67 -16.94
CA THR A 192 -7.61 -12.60 -16.28
C THR A 192 -8.39 -13.36 -17.32
N TYR A 193 -8.71 -14.61 -17.03
CA TYR A 193 -9.34 -15.53 -17.95
C TYR A 193 -10.47 -16.29 -17.26
N GLU A 194 -11.55 -16.54 -17.97
CA GLU A 194 -12.53 -17.54 -17.54
C GLU A 194 -11.86 -18.94 -17.52
N PRO A 195 -12.16 -19.79 -16.52
CA PRO A 195 -11.52 -21.11 -16.40
C PRO A 195 -11.60 -21.95 -17.68
N GLY A 196 -12.74 -21.92 -18.37
CA GLY A 196 -12.94 -22.65 -19.62
C GLY A 196 -12.21 -22.08 -20.85
N GLN A 197 -11.64 -20.88 -20.76
CA GLN A 197 -10.93 -20.19 -21.84
C GLN A 197 -9.51 -19.81 -21.44
N CYS A 198 -9.01 -20.35 -20.33
CA CYS A 198 -7.70 -20.01 -19.79
C CYS A 198 -6.59 -20.67 -20.62
N PRO A 199 -5.69 -19.90 -21.24
CA PRO A 199 -4.58 -20.44 -22.02
C PRO A 199 -3.58 -21.22 -21.16
N LEU A 200 -3.49 -20.93 -19.86
CA LEU A 200 -2.61 -21.62 -18.92
C LEU A 200 -3.18 -23.02 -18.57
N CYS A 201 -4.52 -23.16 -18.48
CA CYS A 201 -5.18 -24.45 -18.39
C CYS A 201 -4.92 -25.30 -19.63
N ALA A 202 -5.02 -24.70 -20.82
CA ALA A 202 -4.75 -25.39 -22.08
C ALA A 202 -3.31 -25.90 -22.20
N GLN A 203 -2.37 -25.24 -21.53
CA GLN A 203 -0.96 -25.63 -21.42
C GLN A 203 -0.71 -26.68 -20.32
N GLY A 204 -1.75 -27.12 -19.59
CA GLY A 204 -1.62 -28.07 -18.50
C GLY A 204 -0.90 -27.52 -17.25
N LEU A 205 -0.74 -26.21 -17.14
CA LEU A 205 -0.07 -25.60 -15.95
C LEU A 205 -0.97 -25.77 -14.72
N PRO A 206 -0.42 -26.25 -13.58
CA PRO A 206 -1.21 -26.43 -12.37
C PRO A 206 -1.72 -25.08 -11.84
N VAL A 207 -2.99 -25.04 -11.48
CA VAL A 207 -3.63 -23.86 -10.89
C VAL A 207 -3.30 -23.77 -9.39
N VAL A 208 -2.82 -22.63 -8.93
CA VAL A 208 -2.55 -22.36 -7.52
C VAL A 208 -3.54 -21.29 -7.02
N LYS A 209 -4.05 -21.45 -5.81
CA LYS A 209 -4.84 -20.43 -5.12
C LYS A 209 -3.98 -19.81 -4.03
N PRO A 210 -3.32 -18.65 -4.27
CA PRO A 210 -2.59 -17.96 -3.24
C PRO A 210 -3.55 -17.29 -2.25
N GLY A 211 -3.15 -17.16 -0.99
CA GLY A 211 -3.92 -16.48 0.06
C GLY A 211 -4.19 -17.37 1.27
N SER A 212 -4.71 -16.76 2.32
CA SER A 212 -4.75 -17.26 3.71
C SER A 212 -5.77 -18.37 4.00
N ARG A 213 -6.44 -18.95 3.02
CA ARG A 213 -7.36 -20.07 3.24
C ARG A 213 -6.85 -21.31 2.54
N PRO A 214 -6.39 -22.36 3.29
CA PRO A 214 -6.16 -23.65 2.71
C PRO A 214 -7.48 -24.15 2.07
N MET A 215 -7.38 -24.68 0.86
CA MET A 215 -8.50 -25.43 0.29
C MET A 215 -8.64 -26.71 1.12
N HIS A 216 -9.74 -26.85 1.83
CA HIS A 216 -10.15 -28.17 2.29
C HIS A 216 -10.43 -29.02 1.04
N ALA A 217 -9.66 -30.10 0.91
CA ALA A 217 -9.87 -31.13 -0.09
C ALA A 217 -11.19 -31.84 0.17
#